data_8754d381ea51dce899049637f4ccf694
#
_entry.id   8754d381ea51dce899049637f4ccf694
#
_cell.length_a   1.000
_cell.length_b   1.000
_cell.length_c   1.000
_cell.angle_alpha   90.00
_cell.angle_beta   90.00
_cell.angle_gamma   90.00
#
_symmetry.space_group_name_H-M   'P 1'
#
loop_
_entity.id
_entity.type
_entity.pdbx_description
1 polymer ?
#
loop_
_entity_poly.entity_id
_entity_poly.type
_entity_poly.pdbx_seq_one_letter_code
_entity_poly.pdbx_strand_id
1 'polypeptide(L)'
;MTPQAIPFTDHGQTAHSQVEDGPQIVVGTAPPATGLAELVTSTDPARLYIGVFAGERRTGGYAVRVDRIERSGDRLDVTATFTSPPKDALTIQVITTPAQLVSVERRSAAGVREAVLIDAAGSEMARTAVPQSQP
;
A
#
# COMPACT_ATOMS: atom_id res chain seq x y z
N MET A 1 -15.49 7.90 17.22
CA MET A 1 -14.09 7.68 17.65
C MET A 1 -13.16 8.44 16.72
N THR A 2 -12.23 9.19 17.28
CA THR A 2 -11.31 9.98 16.49
C THR A 2 -10.21 9.08 15.89
N PRO A 3 -9.95 9.15 14.58
CA PRO A 3 -8.85 8.39 14.00
C PRO A 3 -7.51 8.82 14.59
N GLN A 4 -6.64 7.85 14.79
CA GLN A 4 -5.31 8.07 15.33
C GLN A 4 -4.27 7.87 14.23
N ALA A 5 -3.44 8.89 13.99
CA ALA A 5 -2.37 8.79 13.02
C ALA A 5 -1.33 7.77 13.47
N ILE A 6 -0.92 6.91 12.55
CA ILE A 6 0.08 5.86 12.79
C ILE A 6 1.32 6.19 11.96
N PRO A 7 2.49 6.33 12.60
CA PRO A 7 3.73 6.52 11.85
C PRO A 7 4.02 5.29 10.99
N PHE A 8 4.51 5.52 9.79
CA PHE A 8 4.87 4.43 8.89
C PHE A 8 6.22 4.71 8.23
N THR A 9 6.86 3.63 7.79
CA THR A 9 8.13 3.70 7.07
C THR A 9 7.87 3.40 5.60
N ASP A 10 8.35 4.26 4.72
CA ASP A 10 8.26 4.07 3.27
C ASP A 10 9.48 3.25 2.82
N HIS A 11 9.23 2.07 2.25
CA HIS A 11 10.29 1.19 1.77
C HIS A 11 10.57 1.38 0.28
N GLY A 12 9.76 2.17 -0.41
CA GLY A 12 9.97 2.46 -1.80
C GLY A 12 8.82 2.07 -2.69
N GLN A 13 8.97 2.36 -3.97
CA GLN A 13 7.98 2.14 -5.00
C GLN A 13 8.57 1.32 -6.14
N THR A 14 7.71 0.64 -6.88
CA THR A 14 8.09 -0.05 -8.11
C THR A 14 7.03 0.20 -9.18
N ALA A 15 7.47 0.23 -10.44
CA ALA A 15 6.55 0.26 -11.59
C ALA A 15 6.23 -1.16 -12.08
N HIS A 16 6.82 -2.18 -11.50
CA HIS A 16 6.76 -3.57 -12.00
C HIS A 16 6.44 -4.55 -10.88
N SER A 17 5.33 -4.33 -10.18
CA SER A 17 4.91 -5.24 -9.11
C SER A 17 4.38 -6.57 -9.62
N GLN A 18 3.99 -6.64 -10.91
CA GLN A 18 3.36 -7.78 -11.56
C GLN A 18 1.94 -8.07 -11.06
N VAL A 19 1.36 -7.19 -10.27
CA VAL A 19 -0.04 -7.30 -9.84
C VAL A 19 -0.90 -6.51 -10.82
N GLU A 20 -1.61 -7.23 -11.68
CA GLU A 20 -2.38 -6.64 -12.77
C GLU A 20 -3.73 -6.10 -12.30
N ASP A 21 -4.36 -6.80 -11.37
CA ASP A 21 -5.66 -6.36 -10.85
C ASP A 21 -5.45 -5.31 -9.77
N GLY A 22 -6.19 -4.25 -9.84
CA GLY A 22 -6.11 -3.19 -8.86
C GLY A 22 -7.19 -2.16 -9.03
N PRO A 23 -7.28 -1.25 -8.07
CA PRO A 23 -6.40 -1.10 -6.89
C PRO A 23 -6.53 -2.24 -5.89
N GLN A 24 -5.45 -2.55 -5.19
CA GLN A 24 -5.43 -3.57 -4.14
C GLN A 24 -4.58 -3.11 -2.97
N ILE A 25 -4.87 -3.67 -1.81
CA ILE A 25 -4.05 -3.51 -0.61
C ILE A 25 -3.81 -4.91 -0.03
N VAL A 26 -2.57 -5.17 0.35
CA VAL A 26 -2.17 -6.45 0.95
C VAL A 26 -1.42 -6.15 2.24
N VAL A 27 -1.76 -6.85 3.32
CA VAL A 27 -1.13 -6.66 4.61
C VAL A 27 -0.60 -8.00 5.09
N GLY A 28 0.63 -8.02 5.58
CA GLY A 28 1.23 -9.26 6.06
C GLY A 28 2.41 -9.03 6.96
N THR A 29 2.92 -10.13 7.52
CA THR A 29 4.08 -10.10 8.40
C THR A 29 5.40 -10.04 7.64
N ALA A 30 5.33 -10.15 6.31
CA ALA A 30 6.48 -10.03 5.41
C ALA A 30 6.02 -9.29 4.15
N PRO A 31 6.95 -8.68 3.40
CA PRO A 31 6.57 -8.03 2.14
C PRO A 31 5.94 -9.04 1.18
N PRO A 32 4.91 -8.64 0.42
CA PRO A 32 4.37 -9.51 -0.62
C PRO A 32 5.45 -9.89 -1.63
N ALA A 33 5.39 -11.14 -2.13
CA ALA A 33 6.41 -11.66 -3.03
C ALA A 33 6.36 -11.08 -4.45
N THR A 34 5.37 -10.23 -4.75
CA THR A 34 5.12 -9.73 -6.10
C THR A 34 5.81 -8.39 -6.31
N GLY A 35 7.13 -8.41 -6.51
CA GLY A 35 7.88 -7.21 -6.87
C GLY A 35 8.19 -6.25 -5.74
N LEU A 36 7.57 -6.42 -4.56
CA LEU A 36 7.81 -5.55 -3.41
C LEU A 36 8.82 -6.11 -2.44
N ALA A 37 9.04 -7.43 -2.44
CA ALA A 37 9.96 -8.06 -1.51
C ALA A 37 11.40 -7.57 -1.68
N GLU A 38 11.75 -7.12 -2.87
CA GLU A 38 13.09 -6.62 -3.16
C GLU A 38 13.36 -5.24 -2.56
N LEU A 39 12.33 -4.56 -2.09
CA LEU A 39 12.48 -3.22 -1.51
C LEU A 39 13.00 -3.25 -0.08
N VAL A 40 13.05 -4.43 0.54
CA VAL A 40 13.65 -4.58 1.86
C VAL A 40 14.69 -5.70 1.80
N THR A 41 15.77 -5.52 2.56
CA THR A 41 16.84 -6.52 2.61
C THR A 41 16.53 -7.65 3.58
N SER A 42 15.73 -7.38 4.60
CA SER A 42 15.31 -8.39 5.56
C SER A 42 13.98 -8.00 6.18
N THR A 43 13.22 -9.00 6.58
CA THR A 43 11.92 -8.79 7.22
C THR A 43 12.12 -8.55 8.72
N ASP A 44 11.52 -7.48 9.22
CA ASP A 44 11.54 -7.17 10.65
C ASP A 44 10.27 -7.74 11.29
N PRO A 45 10.39 -8.69 12.24
CA PRO A 45 9.21 -9.30 12.85
C PRO A 45 8.39 -8.34 13.72
N ALA A 46 8.94 -7.17 14.06
CA ALA A 46 8.20 -6.15 14.80
C ALA A 46 7.39 -5.24 13.90
N ARG A 47 7.41 -5.46 12.59
CA ARG A 47 6.72 -4.63 11.61
C ARG A 47 5.59 -5.39 10.93
N LEU A 48 4.58 -4.64 10.52
CA LEU A 48 3.50 -5.14 9.67
C LEU A 48 3.66 -4.46 8.32
N TYR A 49 3.79 -5.24 7.25
CA TYR A 49 4.08 -4.74 5.92
C TYR A 49 2.79 -4.54 5.12
N ILE A 50 2.68 -3.41 4.45
CA ILE A 50 1.50 -3.03 3.68
C ILE A 50 1.92 -2.73 2.25
N GLY A 51 1.40 -3.50 1.30
CA GLY A 51 1.60 -3.27 -0.12
C GLY A 51 0.35 -2.62 -0.72
N VAL A 52 0.55 -1.53 -1.46
CA VAL A 52 -0.53 -0.82 -2.14
C VAL A 52 -0.26 -0.90 -3.62
N PHE A 53 -1.23 -1.40 -4.38
CA PHE A 53 -1.09 -1.67 -5.81
C PHE A 53 -2.11 -0.87 -6.61
N ALA A 54 -1.65 -0.21 -7.67
CA ALA A 54 -2.53 0.57 -8.53
C ALA A 54 -3.19 -0.28 -9.64
N GLY A 55 -2.67 -1.47 -9.89
CA GLY A 55 -3.11 -2.30 -11.00
C GLY A 55 -2.36 -1.99 -12.29
N GLU A 56 -2.67 -2.70 -13.36
CA GLU A 56 -2.00 -2.55 -14.64
C GLU A 56 -2.30 -1.22 -15.30
N ARG A 57 -1.28 -0.58 -15.84
CA ARG A 57 -1.38 0.64 -16.64
C ARG A 57 -0.64 0.43 -17.96
N ARG A 58 -1.10 1.10 -19.02
CA ARG A 58 -0.58 0.87 -20.37
C ARG A 58 0.61 1.74 -20.74
N THR A 59 0.96 2.69 -19.88
CA THR A 59 2.10 3.58 -20.11
C THR A 59 2.83 3.80 -18.82
N GLY A 60 4.01 4.39 -18.89
CA GLY A 60 4.72 4.94 -17.74
C GLY A 60 4.02 6.19 -17.21
N GLY A 61 4.54 6.76 -16.14
CA GLY A 61 4.02 8.00 -15.55
C GLY A 61 2.94 7.81 -14.49
N TYR A 62 2.51 6.58 -14.26
CA TYR A 62 1.59 6.27 -13.16
C TYR A 62 2.37 5.91 -11.90
N ALA A 63 1.85 6.31 -10.75
CA ALA A 63 2.47 6.01 -9.47
C ALA A 63 1.41 5.94 -8.38
N VAL A 64 1.77 5.30 -7.28
CA VAL A 64 0.94 5.28 -6.07
C VAL A 64 1.83 5.65 -4.89
N ARG A 65 1.32 6.52 -4.02
CA ARG A 65 2.05 6.94 -2.82
C ARG A 65 1.13 6.98 -1.62
N VAL A 66 1.53 6.30 -0.56
CA VAL A 66 0.82 6.36 0.71
C VAL A 66 1.10 7.71 1.37
N ASP A 67 0.05 8.45 1.67
CA ASP A 67 0.15 9.78 2.27
C ASP A 67 0.05 9.71 3.80
N ARG A 68 -0.83 8.85 4.31
CA ARG A 68 -0.99 8.69 5.76
C ARG A 68 -1.66 7.37 6.06
N ILE A 69 -1.46 6.90 7.28
CA ILE A 69 -2.13 5.73 7.82
C ILE A 69 -2.76 6.15 9.14
N GLU A 70 -4.04 5.84 9.32
CA GLU A 70 -4.78 6.17 10.51
C GLU A 70 -5.48 4.93 11.04
N ARG A 71 -5.61 4.85 12.36
CA ARG A 71 -6.34 3.77 13.00
C ARG A 71 -7.66 4.29 13.53
N SER A 72 -8.73 3.59 13.19
CA SER A 72 -10.08 3.88 13.69
C SER A 72 -10.67 2.58 14.21
N GLY A 73 -10.61 2.39 15.54
CA GLY A 73 -11.06 1.15 16.15
C GLY A 73 -10.21 -0.04 15.72
N ASP A 74 -10.83 -1.03 15.08
CA ASP A 74 -10.16 -2.23 14.59
C ASP A 74 -9.80 -2.14 13.09
N ARG A 75 -9.79 -0.93 12.54
CA ARG A 75 -9.53 -0.70 11.11
C ARG A 75 -8.34 0.23 10.93
N LEU A 76 -7.49 -0.07 9.95
CA LEU A 76 -6.47 0.84 9.44
C LEU A 76 -6.99 1.49 8.16
N ASP A 77 -6.96 2.81 8.13
CA ASP A 77 -7.27 3.56 6.92
C ASP A 77 -5.97 4.03 6.29
N VAL A 78 -5.65 3.46 5.13
CA VAL A 78 -4.43 3.78 4.38
C VAL A 78 -4.84 4.71 3.25
N THR A 79 -4.48 5.99 3.37
CA THR A 79 -4.79 6.98 2.36
C THR A 79 -3.62 7.12 1.40
N ALA A 80 -3.89 6.96 0.10
CA ALA A 80 -2.86 7.01 -0.92
C ALA A 80 -3.29 7.91 -2.07
N THR A 81 -2.30 8.53 -2.72
CA THR A 81 -2.49 9.32 -3.92
C THR A 81 -2.12 8.46 -5.12
N PHE A 82 -3.03 8.36 -6.08
CA PHE A 82 -2.81 7.68 -7.35
C PHE A 82 -2.52 8.74 -8.40
N THR A 83 -1.29 8.74 -8.91
CA THR A 83 -0.82 9.75 -9.86
C THR A 83 -0.95 9.21 -11.27
N SER A 84 -1.46 10.06 -12.18
CA SER A 84 -1.53 9.78 -13.61
C SER A 84 -0.61 10.74 -14.35
N PRO A 85 -0.05 10.36 -15.50
CA PRO A 85 0.71 11.33 -16.28
C PRO A 85 -0.21 12.46 -16.79
N PRO A 86 0.33 13.69 -16.95
CA PRO A 86 -0.46 14.77 -17.56
C PRO A 86 -0.94 14.37 -18.95
N LYS A 87 -2.10 14.90 -19.35
CA LYS A 87 -2.69 14.57 -20.66
C LYS A 87 -1.75 14.77 -21.83
N ASP A 88 -0.92 15.83 -21.76
CA ASP A 88 -0.03 16.20 -22.85
C ASP A 88 1.39 15.65 -22.68
N ALA A 89 1.62 14.83 -21.67
CA ALA A 89 2.95 14.29 -21.43
C ALA A 89 3.27 13.19 -22.43
N LEU A 90 4.52 13.17 -22.87
CA LEU A 90 5.04 12.04 -23.63
C LEU A 90 5.33 10.93 -22.65
N THR A 91 4.68 9.78 -22.81
CA THR A 91 4.87 8.64 -21.95
C THR A 91 5.40 7.46 -22.73
N ILE A 92 6.15 6.59 -22.03
CA ILE A 92 6.65 5.36 -22.63
C ILE A 92 5.48 4.40 -22.78
N GLN A 93 5.32 3.81 -23.96
CA GLN A 93 4.28 2.82 -24.25
C GLN A 93 4.73 1.47 -23.71
N VAL A 94 4.66 1.32 -22.40
CA VAL A 94 5.06 0.10 -21.71
C VAL A 94 4.03 -0.18 -20.61
N ILE A 95 3.68 -1.45 -20.45
CA ILE A 95 2.77 -1.86 -19.40
C ILE A 95 3.48 -1.73 -18.05
N THR A 96 2.85 -1.01 -17.12
CA THR A 96 3.37 -0.86 -15.77
C THR A 96 2.36 -1.35 -14.75
N THR A 97 2.86 -1.73 -13.58
CA THR A 97 2.05 -2.19 -12.44
C THR A 97 2.55 -1.48 -11.18
N PRO A 98 2.23 -0.18 -11.04
CA PRO A 98 2.78 0.62 -9.95
C PRO A 98 2.35 0.11 -8.58
N ALA A 99 3.27 0.15 -7.63
CA ALA A 99 3.01 -0.26 -6.25
C ALA A 99 3.98 0.41 -5.30
N GLN A 100 3.61 0.43 -4.03
CA GLN A 100 4.47 0.95 -2.95
C GLN A 100 4.41 0.01 -1.77
N LEU A 101 5.55 -0.13 -1.09
CA LEU A 101 5.64 -0.89 0.16
C LEU A 101 5.89 0.07 1.31
N VAL A 102 5.06 -0.03 2.33
CA VAL A 102 5.26 0.69 3.59
C VAL A 102 5.12 -0.31 4.73
N SER A 103 5.53 0.08 5.93
CA SER A 103 5.32 -0.75 7.12
C SER A 103 5.02 0.12 8.32
N VAL A 104 4.32 -0.49 9.29
CA VAL A 104 4.01 0.14 10.57
C VAL A 104 4.50 -0.79 11.68
N GLU A 105 4.68 -0.24 12.88
CA GLU A 105 4.96 -1.09 14.03
C GLU A 105 3.76 -1.97 14.31
N ARG A 106 4.00 -3.28 14.52
CA ARG A 106 2.91 -4.23 14.76
C ARG A 106 2.09 -3.85 15.98
N ARG A 107 2.75 -3.33 17.03
CA ARG A 107 2.03 -2.91 18.24
C ARG A 107 1.07 -1.76 17.99
N SER A 108 1.35 -0.90 17.01
CA SER A 108 0.46 0.19 16.64
C SER A 108 -0.80 -0.29 15.94
N ALA A 109 -0.77 -1.50 15.40
CA ALA A 109 -1.90 -2.13 14.72
C ALA A 109 -2.47 -3.30 15.51
N ALA A 110 -2.12 -3.43 16.79
CA ALA A 110 -2.60 -4.53 17.61
C ALA A 110 -4.13 -4.50 17.71
N GLY A 111 -4.77 -5.64 17.42
CA GLY A 111 -6.24 -5.73 17.43
C GLY A 111 -6.92 -5.23 16.17
N VAL A 112 -6.18 -4.68 15.22
CA VAL A 112 -6.74 -4.27 13.92
C VAL A 112 -7.09 -5.53 13.12
N ARG A 113 -8.29 -5.56 12.55
CA ARG A 113 -8.80 -6.72 11.80
C ARG A 113 -8.84 -6.50 10.29
N GLU A 114 -8.91 -5.24 9.84
CA GLU A 114 -8.95 -4.95 8.42
C GLU A 114 -8.18 -3.68 8.10
N ALA A 115 -7.74 -3.60 6.85
CA ALA A 115 -7.12 -2.40 6.29
C ALA A 115 -7.90 -1.98 5.06
N VAL A 116 -8.14 -0.69 4.93
CA VAL A 116 -8.89 -0.10 3.83
C VAL A 116 -8.00 0.87 3.09
N LEU A 117 -7.95 0.74 1.77
CA LEU A 117 -7.22 1.67 0.90
C LEU A 117 -8.19 2.76 0.47
N ILE A 118 -7.82 4.01 0.74
CA ILE A 118 -8.65 5.17 0.48
C ILE A 118 -7.86 6.14 -0.41
N ASP A 119 -8.52 6.69 -1.43
CA ASP A 119 -7.86 7.66 -2.29
C ASP A 119 -7.87 9.07 -1.66
N ALA A 120 -7.25 10.03 -2.34
CA ALA A 120 -7.14 11.40 -1.83
C ALA A 120 -8.50 12.09 -1.68
N ALA A 121 -9.52 11.62 -2.38
CA ALA A 121 -10.89 12.16 -2.29
C ALA A 121 -11.70 11.51 -1.17
N GLY A 122 -11.13 10.51 -0.48
CA GLY A 122 -11.80 9.83 0.61
C GLY A 122 -12.61 8.61 0.18
N SER A 123 -12.49 8.19 -1.07
CA SER A 123 -13.22 7.03 -1.58
C SER A 123 -12.48 5.74 -1.29
N GLU A 124 -13.21 4.73 -0.82
CA GLU A 124 -12.63 3.42 -0.60
C GLU A 124 -12.30 2.76 -1.95
N MET A 125 -11.04 2.34 -2.11
CA MET A 125 -10.56 1.72 -3.32
C MET A 125 -10.42 0.21 -3.19
N ALA A 126 -10.08 -0.28 -2.01
CA ALA A 126 -9.89 -1.71 -1.75
C ALA A 126 -9.88 -1.94 -0.24
N ARG A 127 -10.03 -3.22 0.17
CA ARG A 127 -9.86 -3.60 1.58
C ARG A 127 -9.36 -5.02 1.68
N THR A 128 -8.73 -5.32 2.78
CA THR A 128 -8.22 -6.66 3.06
C THR A 128 -8.25 -6.94 4.55
N ALA A 129 -8.27 -8.22 4.90
CA ALA A 129 -8.13 -8.62 6.29
C ALA A 129 -6.68 -8.46 6.73
N VAL A 130 -6.49 -8.09 7.99
CA VAL A 130 -5.15 -7.99 8.59
C VAL A 130 -4.89 -9.29 9.33
N PRO A 131 -3.74 -9.96 9.07
CA PRO A 131 -3.41 -11.18 9.81
C PRO A 131 -3.33 -10.90 11.30
N GLN A 132 -3.98 -11.75 12.11
CA GLN A 132 -3.92 -11.61 13.56
C GLN A 132 -2.68 -12.29 14.09
N SER A 133 -2.05 -11.64 15.07
CA SER A 133 -0.91 -12.25 15.73
C SER A 133 -1.37 -13.48 16.50
N GLN A 134 -0.67 -14.58 16.32
CA GLN A 134 -0.93 -15.78 17.11
C GLN A 134 -0.15 -15.68 18.41
N PRO A 135 -0.78 -15.99 19.53
CA PRO A 135 -0.09 -16.00 20.81
C PRO A 135 0.98 -17.07 20.88
#